data_78544c985f84cbd6174d61eee035af32
#
_entry.id   78544c985f84cbd6174d61eee035af32
#
_cell.length_a   1.000
_cell.length_b   1.000
_cell.length_c   1.000
_cell.angle_alpha   90.00
_cell.angle_beta   90.00
_cell.angle_gamma   90.00
#
_symmetry.space_group_name_H-M   'P 1'
#
loop_
_entity.id
_entity.type
_entity.pdbx_description
1 polymer ?
#
loop_
_entity_poly.entity_id
_entity_poly.type
_entity_poly.pdbx_seq_one_letter_code
_entity_poly.pdbx_strand_id
1 'polypeptide(L)'
;MARIELNDLTKEFGSITALDSVSLQLEKGQIVGLLGPNGSGKTTLIKILNGLLTPTAGKALISGMEPGVETRKVVAFLPDRNALPEYMTTTQLMDMYQDFFADFNREKAENMIADLGIDMKQQMKNMSKGTKEKLQLCLVMAREAEVYLLDEPIGGVDPATRDYILRTIISNYNEDAVVVISTHLISDVESVLDDVIFLKEGRVVLHRPADEIREEKGESIDQLFREVFRC
;
A
#
# COMPACT_ATOMS: atom_id res chain seq x y z
N MET A 1 -7.81 9.65 -16.86
CA MET A 1 -6.70 10.49 -16.34
C MET A 1 -5.99 9.67 -15.30
N ALA A 2 -4.67 9.51 -15.43
CA ALA A 2 -3.89 8.74 -14.49
C ALA A 2 -4.07 9.27 -13.06
N ARG A 3 -4.18 8.36 -12.09
CA ARG A 3 -4.31 8.71 -10.67
C ARG A 3 -2.95 8.93 -10.03
N ILE A 4 -1.94 8.18 -10.47
CA ILE A 4 -0.54 8.35 -10.07
C ILE A 4 0.29 8.48 -11.35
N GLU A 5 1.17 9.47 -11.39
CA GLU A 5 2.12 9.68 -12.50
C GLU A 5 3.53 9.86 -11.94
N LEU A 6 4.47 9.12 -12.49
CA LEU A 6 5.90 9.25 -12.18
C LEU A 6 6.64 9.58 -13.47
N ASN A 7 7.49 10.61 -13.43
CA ASN A 7 8.25 11.09 -14.55
C ASN A 7 9.73 11.19 -14.15
N ASP A 8 10.55 10.24 -14.62
CA ASP A 8 11.99 10.12 -14.36
C ASP A 8 12.35 10.26 -12.88
N LEU A 9 11.50 9.67 -12.01
CA LEU A 9 11.61 9.81 -10.58
C LEU A 9 12.88 9.15 -10.04
N THR A 10 13.76 9.94 -9.46
CA THR A 10 15.02 9.49 -8.89
C THR A 10 15.11 9.84 -7.41
N LYS A 11 15.61 8.91 -6.59
CA LYS A 11 15.91 9.15 -5.18
C LYS A 11 17.24 8.59 -4.79
N GLU A 12 18.10 9.46 -4.28
CA GLU A 12 19.41 9.12 -3.77
C GLU A 12 19.51 9.39 -2.26
N PHE A 13 20.24 8.55 -1.56
CA PHE A 13 20.65 8.70 -0.17
C PHE A 13 22.18 8.62 -0.10
N GLY A 14 22.84 9.78 -0.18
CA GLY A 14 24.30 9.85 -0.32
C GLY A 14 24.76 9.14 -1.60
N SER A 15 25.52 8.06 -1.49
CA SER A 15 26.01 7.27 -2.63
C SER A 15 25.07 6.15 -3.07
N ILE A 16 23.93 5.98 -2.42
CA ILE A 16 22.98 4.89 -2.73
C ILE A 16 21.83 5.47 -3.54
N THR A 17 21.63 4.97 -4.76
CA THR A 17 20.45 5.27 -5.58
C THR A 17 19.35 4.27 -5.25
N ALA A 18 18.32 4.74 -4.55
CA ALA A 18 17.18 3.91 -4.15
C ALA A 18 16.08 3.83 -5.22
N LEU A 19 15.95 4.87 -6.05
CA LEU A 19 15.11 4.89 -7.26
C LEU A 19 15.89 5.57 -8.36
N ASP A 20 15.85 5.02 -9.57
CA ASP A 20 16.61 5.46 -10.73
C ASP A 20 15.71 5.62 -11.94
N SER A 21 15.35 6.87 -12.25
CA SER A 21 14.58 7.29 -13.43
C SER A 21 13.28 6.50 -13.63
N VAL A 22 12.51 6.30 -12.54
CA VAL A 22 11.25 5.56 -12.58
C VAL A 22 10.18 6.39 -13.26
N SER A 23 9.63 5.88 -14.39
CA SER A 23 8.51 6.49 -15.11
C SER A 23 7.39 5.47 -15.28
N LEU A 24 6.18 5.80 -14.81
CA LEU A 24 4.97 4.99 -14.95
C LEU A 24 3.71 5.81 -14.69
N GLN A 25 2.57 5.26 -15.11
CA GLN A 25 1.25 5.82 -14.85
C GLN A 25 0.33 4.72 -14.34
N LEU A 26 -0.47 5.04 -13.30
CA LEU A 26 -1.47 4.14 -12.74
C LEU A 26 -2.85 4.79 -12.85
N GLU A 27 -3.77 4.04 -13.40
CA GLU A 27 -5.15 4.49 -13.57
C GLU A 27 -5.99 4.15 -12.33
N LYS A 28 -7.16 4.80 -12.23
CA LYS A 28 -8.13 4.48 -11.17
C LYS A 28 -8.77 3.09 -11.39
N GLY A 29 -9.32 2.52 -10.33
CA GLY A 29 -10.06 1.25 -10.38
C GLY A 29 -9.15 0.03 -10.51
N GLN A 30 -7.89 0.11 -10.07
CA GLN A 30 -6.92 -0.97 -10.17
C GLN A 30 -6.27 -1.30 -8.83
N ILE A 31 -6.06 -2.59 -8.60
CA ILE A 31 -5.17 -3.11 -7.54
C ILE A 31 -3.83 -3.44 -8.18
N VAL A 32 -2.82 -2.66 -7.84
CA VAL A 32 -1.48 -2.70 -8.44
C VAL A 32 -0.49 -3.36 -7.49
N GLY A 33 0.16 -4.42 -7.92
CA GLY A 33 1.26 -5.07 -7.20
C GLY A 33 2.59 -4.37 -7.47
N LEU A 34 3.15 -3.68 -6.48
CA LEU A 34 4.53 -3.19 -6.52
C LEU A 34 5.46 -4.26 -5.92
N LEU A 35 5.99 -5.12 -6.78
CA LEU A 35 6.66 -6.35 -6.43
C LEU A 35 8.19 -6.23 -6.59
N GLY A 36 8.93 -6.80 -5.67
CA GLY A 36 10.39 -6.76 -5.72
C GLY A 36 11.03 -7.27 -4.43
N PRO A 37 12.31 -7.67 -4.45
CA PRO A 37 13.01 -8.10 -3.25
C PRO A 37 13.19 -6.95 -2.25
N ASN A 38 13.61 -7.30 -1.04
CA ASN A 38 13.96 -6.30 -0.04
C ASN A 38 15.10 -5.41 -0.56
N GLY A 39 14.97 -4.10 -0.35
CA GLY A 39 15.95 -3.11 -0.84
C GLY A 39 15.74 -2.69 -2.29
N SER A 40 14.74 -3.18 -3.03
CA SER A 40 14.50 -2.78 -4.43
C SER A 40 13.99 -1.34 -4.62
N GLY A 41 13.57 -0.64 -3.55
CA GLY A 41 13.07 0.74 -3.60
C GLY A 41 11.58 0.92 -3.35
N LYS A 42 10.79 -0.16 -3.12
CA LYS A 42 9.33 -0.13 -2.92
C LYS A 42 8.89 0.87 -1.84
N THR A 43 9.40 0.70 -0.63
CA THR A 43 9.11 1.60 0.50
C THR A 43 9.54 3.05 0.23
N THR A 44 10.63 3.25 -0.52
CA THR A 44 11.09 4.60 -0.92
C THR A 44 10.07 5.25 -1.84
N LEU A 45 9.60 4.53 -2.85
CA LEU A 45 8.57 5.01 -3.77
C LEU A 45 7.28 5.35 -3.03
N ILE A 46 6.77 4.45 -2.19
CA ILE A 46 5.57 4.68 -1.37
C ILE A 46 5.73 5.91 -0.48
N LYS A 47 6.88 6.09 0.16
CA LYS A 47 7.14 7.27 1.02
C LYS A 47 7.18 8.58 0.22
N ILE A 48 7.67 8.58 -1.02
CA ILE A 48 7.61 9.75 -1.90
C ILE A 48 6.15 10.05 -2.25
N LEU A 49 5.37 9.06 -2.68
CA LEU A 49 3.95 9.21 -3.00
C LEU A 49 3.14 9.72 -1.80
N ASN A 50 3.48 9.31 -0.58
CA ASN A 50 2.84 9.82 0.63
C ASN A 50 3.40 11.18 1.11
N GLY A 51 4.34 11.80 0.37
CA GLY A 51 4.96 13.08 0.72
C GLY A 51 5.80 13.03 2.00
N LEU A 52 6.32 11.85 2.37
CA LEU A 52 7.25 11.64 3.49
C LEU A 52 8.71 11.78 3.07
N LEU A 53 8.99 11.64 1.78
CA LEU A 53 10.31 11.84 1.17
C LEU A 53 10.16 12.74 -0.05
N THR A 54 11.15 13.60 -0.27
CA THR A 54 11.28 14.40 -1.50
C THR A 54 12.18 13.67 -2.49
N PRO A 55 11.82 13.57 -3.77
CA PRO A 55 12.70 13.03 -4.81
C PRO A 55 13.97 13.87 -4.95
N THR A 56 15.05 13.24 -5.44
CA THR A 56 16.30 13.93 -5.80
C THR A 56 16.19 14.58 -7.19
N ALA A 57 15.49 13.89 -8.11
CA ALA A 57 15.19 14.40 -9.46
C ALA A 57 13.85 13.78 -9.95
N GLY A 58 13.33 14.33 -11.05
CA GLY A 58 12.05 13.91 -11.61
C GLY A 58 10.86 14.40 -10.79
N LYS A 59 9.66 13.85 -11.07
CA LYS A 59 8.41 14.25 -10.43
C LYS A 59 7.50 13.05 -10.16
N ALA A 60 6.73 13.15 -9.08
CA ALA A 60 5.59 12.29 -8.81
C ALA A 60 4.34 13.17 -8.70
N LEU A 61 3.22 12.73 -9.28
CA LEU A 61 1.93 13.41 -9.18
C LEU A 61 0.87 12.43 -8.71
N ILE A 62 -0.04 12.90 -7.85
CA ILE A 62 -1.26 12.20 -7.43
C ILE A 62 -2.43 13.09 -7.83
N SER A 63 -3.29 12.61 -8.74
CA SER A 63 -4.41 13.39 -9.31
C SER A 63 -3.94 14.75 -9.84
N GLY A 64 -2.75 14.81 -10.48
CA GLY A 64 -2.14 16.01 -11.04
C GLY A 64 -1.44 16.93 -10.03
N MET A 65 -1.40 16.59 -8.74
CA MET A 65 -0.76 17.38 -7.66
C MET A 65 0.52 16.69 -7.18
N GLU A 66 1.55 17.47 -6.84
CA GLU A 66 2.74 16.93 -6.18
C GLU A 66 2.40 16.43 -4.76
N PRO A 67 3.02 15.29 -4.33
CA PRO A 67 2.81 14.75 -3.00
C PRO A 67 3.09 15.77 -1.88
N GLY A 68 2.09 16.00 -1.03
CA GLY A 68 2.17 17.00 0.03
C GLY A 68 0.94 17.01 0.95
N VAL A 69 0.66 18.13 1.57
CA VAL A 69 -0.46 18.25 2.52
C VAL A 69 -1.81 17.99 1.83
N GLU A 70 -2.00 18.53 0.62
CA GLU A 70 -3.27 18.38 -0.11
C GLU A 70 -3.50 16.93 -0.57
N THR A 71 -2.46 16.26 -1.08
CA THR A 71 -2.60 14.87 -1.51
C THR A 71 -2.84 13.90 -0.35
N ARG A 72 -2.37 14.21 0.86
CA ARG A 72 -2.65 13.39 2.07
C ARG A 72 -4.14 13.35 2.43
N LYS A 73 -4.93 14.29 1.96
CA LYS A 73 -6.39 14.28 2.16
C LYS A 73 -7.07 13.16 1.37
N VAL A 74 -6.47 12.74 0.26
CA VAL A 74 -7.00 11.73 -0.67
C VAL A 74 -6.15 10.45 -0.71
N VAL A 75 -5.06 10.38 0.05
CA VAL A 75 -4.18 9.21 0.15
C VAL A 75 -4.36 8.54 1.51
N ALA A 76 -4.72 7.25 1.48
CA ALA A 76 -4.71 6.38 2.65
C ALA A 76 -3.40 5.58 2.66
N PHE A 77 -2.65 5.63 3.74
CA PHE A 77 -1.33 4.99 3.84
C PHE A 77 -1.27 4.00 4.99
N LEU A 78 -0.90 2.77 4.67
CA LEU A 78 -0.56 1.72 5.64
C LEU A 78 0.96 1.49 5.60
N PRO A 79 1.71 1.90 6.63
CA PRO A 79 3.15 1.65 6.70
C PRO A 79 3.48 0.19 7.05
N ASP A 80 4.70 -0.25 6.72
CA ASP A 80 5.25 -1.56 7.04
C ASP A 80 5.33 -1.88 8.54
N ARG A 81 5.26 -0.83 9.37
CA ARG A 81 5.28 -0.94 10.84
C ARG A 81 4.13 -0.17 11.44
N ASN A 82 3.67 -0.66 12.58
CA ASN A 82 2.63 0.05 13.31
C ASN A 82 3.11 1.45 13.71
N ALA A 83 2.38 2.47 13.25
CA ALA A 83 2.65 3.89 13.51
C ALA A 83 1.65 4.51 14.49
N LEU A 84 0.67 3.74 15.00
CA LEU A 84 -0.37 4.26 15.88
C LEU A 84 0.15 4.46 17.31
N PRO A 85 -0.32 5.52 18.04
CA PRO A 85 0.07 5.77 19.41
C PRO A 85 -0.36 4.63 20.35
N GLU A 86 0.59 3.99 21.02
CA GLU A 86 0.32 2.81 21.85
C GLU A 86 -0.51 3.11 23.12
N TYR A 87 -0.54 4.34 23.57
CA TYR A 87 -1.30 4.77 24.76
C TYR A 87 -2.79 5.02 24.48
N MET A 88 -3.18 5.13 23.21
CA MET A 88 -4.57 5.37 22.83
C MET A 88 -5.40 4.10 22.87
N THR A 89 -6.69 4.26 23.18
CA THR A 89 -7.70 3.22 23.03
C THR A 89 -8.19 3.16 21.59
N THR A 90 -8.86 2.05 21.22
CA THR A 90 -9.50 1.91 19.90
C THR A 90 -10.42 3.09 19.58
N THR A 91 -11.27 3.50 20.52
CA THR A 91 -12.15 4.67 20.36
C THR A 91 -11.34 5.96 20.09
N GLN A 92 -10.30 6.22 20.89
CA GLN A 92 -9.48 7.42 20.71
C GLN A 92 -8.74 7.45 19.37
N LEU A 93 -8.33 6.28 18.86
CA LEU A 93 -7.73 6.19 17.51
C LEU A 93 -8.75 6.52 16.42
N MET A 94 -9.99 6.04 16.55
CA MET A 94 -11.06 6.39 15.61
C MET A 94 -11.41 7.89 15.66
N ASP A 95 -11.48 8.47 16.87
CA ASP A 95 -11.69 9.93 17.04
C ASP A 95 -10.55 10.71 16.36
N MET A 96 -9.30 10.29 16.56
CA MET A 96 -8.13 10.88 15.90
C MET A 96 -8.24 10.80 14.36
N TYR A 97 -8.63 9.65 13.81
CA TYR A 97 -8.79 9.51 12.35
C TYR A 97 -9.92 10.42 11.83
N GLN A 98 -11.02 10.52 12.56
CA GLN A 98 -12.14 11.40 12.20
C GLN A 98 -11.77 12.88 12.23
N ASP A 99 -10.91 13.29 13.17
CA ASP A 99 -10.41 14.67 13.26
C ASP A 99 -9.43 15.02 12.14
N PHE A 100 -8.59 14.06 11.71
CA PHE A 100 -7.56 14.31 10.70
C PHE A 100 -8.03 14.10 9.26
N PHE A 101 -9.00 13.21 9.03
CA PHE A 101 -9.40 12.78 7.70
C PHE A 101 -10.91 12.96 7.48
N ALA A 102 -11.27 13.94 6.67
CA ALA A 102 -12.67 14.23 6.34
C ALA A 102 -13.38 13.09 5.60
N ASP A 103 -12.61 12.22 4.93
CA ASP A 103 -13.05 11.03 4.20
C ASP A 103 -13.09 9.75 5.08
N PHE A 104 -12.91 9.88 6.41
CA PHE A 104 -12.98 8.73 7.31
C PHE A 104 -14.44 8.34 7.60
N ASN A 105 -14.78 7.12 7.25
CA ASN A 105 -16.09 6.54 7.51
C ASN A 105 -16.07 5.76 8.83
N ARG A 106 -16.56 6.43 9.88
CA ARG A 106 -16.56 5.88 11.25
C ARG A 106 -17.39 4.60 11.37
N GLU A 107 -18.58 4.56 10.75
CA GLU A 107 -19.46 3.38 10.79
C GLU A 107 -18.78 2.17 10.17
N LYS A 108 -18.10 2.35 9.03
CA LYS A 108 -17.31 1.31 8.38
C LYS A 108 -16.18 0.81 9.27
N ALA A 109 -15.47 1.72 9.97
CA ALA A 109 -14.43 1.33 10.92
C ALA A 109 -15.01 0.52 12.09
N GLU A 110 -16.12 0.96 12.69
CA GLU A 110 -16.79 0.28 13.80
C GLU A 110 -17.22 -1.15 13.42
N ASN A 111 -17.79 -1.32 12.23
CA ASN A 111 -18.20 -2.65 11.73
C ASN A 111 -17.00 -3.58 11.57
N MET A 112 -15.91 -3.13 10.90
CA MET A 112 -14.70 -3.95 10.74
C MET A 112 -14.04 -4.30 12.08
N ILE A 113 -14.01 -3.37 13.03
CA ILE A 113 -13.43 -3.57 14.36
C ILE A 113 -14.29 -4.54 15.18
N ALA A 114 -15.62 -4.45 15.08
CA ALA A 114 -16.55 -5.37 15.73
C ALA A 114 -16.42 -6.81 15.20
N ASP A 115 -16.27 -6.99 13.88
CA ASP A 115 -16.05 -8.31 13.26
C ASP A 115 -14.76 -8.97 13.76
N LEU A 116 -13.78 -8.19 14.16
CA LEU A 116 -12.52 -8.67 14.77
C LEU A 116 -12.64 -8.96 16.27
N GLY A 117 -13.74 -8.60 16.90
CA GLY A 117 -13.92 -8.71 18.36
C GLY A 117 -12.96 -7.82 19.15
N ILE A 118 -12.49 -6.70 18.57
CA ILE A 118 -11.58 -5.77 19.25
C ILE A 118 -12.37 -4.87 20.19
N ASP A 119 -11.98 -4.85 21.48
CA ASP A 119 -12.61 -3.98 22.47
C ASP A 119 -12.28 -2.50 22.21
N MET A 120 -13.33 -1.69 22.11
CA MET A 120 -13.25 -0.26 21.87
C MET A 120 -12.50 0.51 22.96
N LYS A 121 -12.46 -0.02 24.18
CA LYS A 121 -11.77 0.59 25.33
C LYS A 121 -10.36 0.06 25.54
N GLN A 122 -9.95 -0.98 24.80
CA GLN A 122 -8.61 -1.54 24.92
C GLN A 122 -7.56 -0.58 24.38
N GLN A 123 -6.50 -0.36 25.14
CA GLN A 123 -5.35 0.40 24.69
C GLN A 123 -4.47 -0.44 23.78
N MET A 124 -3.91 0.18 22.74
CA MET A 124 -3.04 -0.48 21.77
C MET A 124 -1.86 -1.23 22.39
N LYS A 125 -1.21 -0.68 23.43
CA LYS A 125 -0.09 -1.36 24.10
C LYS A 125 -0.42 -2.74 24.66
N ASN A 126 -1.71 -2.99 24.96
CA ASN A 126 -2.22 -4.25 25.52
C ASN A 126 -2.69 -5.23 24.45
N MET A 127 -2.60 -4.87 23.17
CA MET A 127 -2.99 -5.74 22.04
C MET A 127 -1.82 -6.59 21.59
N SER A 128 -2.11 -7.77 21.04
CA SER A 128 -1.11 -8.58 20.33
C SER A 128 -0.63 -7.86 19.08
N LYS A 129 0.54 -8.23 18.53
CA LYS A 129 1.06 -7.68 17.28
C LYS A 129 0.03 -7.78 16.15
N GLY A 130 -0.54 -8.97 15.92
CA GLY A 130 -1.54 -9.18 14.86
C GLY A 130 -2.83 -8.38 15.08
N THR A 131 -3.27 -8.17 16.34
CA THR A 131 -4.44 -7.31 16.62
C THR A 131 -4.14 -5.85 16.28
N LYS A 132 -2.93 -5.35 16.59
CA LYS A 132 -2.49 -3.99 16.24
C LYS A 132 -2.48 -3.78 14.73
N GLU A 133 -1.95 -4.75 13.97
CA GLU A 133 -1.90 -4.72 12.51
C GLU A 133 -3.31 -4.69 11.89
N LYS A 134 -4.20 -5.56 12.37
CA LYS A 134 -5.60 -5.59 11.92
C LYS A 134 -6.33 -4.29 12.25
N LEU A 135 -6.17 -3.73 13.44
CA LEU A 135 -6.76 -2.44 13.82
C LEU A 135 -6.27 -1.32 12.92
N GLN A 136 -4.95 -1.24 12.69
CA GLN A 136 -4.38 -0.23 11.80
C GLN A 136 -4.91 -0.35 10.37
N LEU A 137 -5.05 -1.58 9.86
CA LEU A 137 -5.66 -1.82 8.55
C LEU A 137 -7.11 -1.33 8.51
N CYS A 138 -7.94 -1.66 9.51
CA CYS A 138 -9.33 -1.22 9.58
C CYS A 138 -9.45 0.31 9.52
N LEU A 139 -8.61 1.03 10.26
CA LEU A 139 -8.61 2.49 10.27
C LEU A 139 -8.20 3.07 8.90
N VAL A 140 -7.21 2.47 8.23
CA VAL A 140 -6.78 2.89 6.89
C VAL A 140 -7.85 2.59 5.84
N MET A 141 -8.44 1.39 5.86
CA MET A 141 -9.46 0.97 4.89
C MET A 141 -10.84 1.60 5.14
N ALA A 142 -11.06 2.18 6.31
CA ALA A 142 -12.26 2.98 6.60
C ALA A 142 -12.22 4.39 5.98
N ARG A 143 -11.11 4.82 5.42
CA ARG A 143 -11.05 6.03 4.61
C ARG A 143 -11.64 5.77 3.22
N GLU A 144 -12.33 6.75 2.66
CA GLU A 144 -12.81 6.72 1.29
C GLU A 144 -11.83 7.46 0.37
N ALA A 145 -10.59 6.99 0.37
CA ALA A 145 -9.48 7.62 -0.32
C ALA A 145 -9.52 7.37 -1.83
N GLU A 146 -8.82 8.22 -2.59
CA GLU A 146 -8.60 8.04 -4.03
C GLU A 146 -7.38 7.16 -4.33
N VAL A 147 -6.45 7.06 -3.37
CA VAL A 147 -5.22 6.28 -3.47
C VAL A 147 -4.97 5.57 -2.14
N TYR A 148 -4.79 4.26 -2.19
CA TYR A 148 -4.33 3.47 -1.05
C TYR A 148 -2.90 3.01 -1.31
N LEU A 149 -1.99 3.37 -0.41
CA LEU A 149 -0.59 2.96 -0.44
C LEU A 149 -0.33 1.99 0.72
N LEU A 150 -0.20 0.71 0.43
CA LEU A 150 -0.08 -0.35 1.43
C LEU A 150 1.32 -0.96 1.37
N ASP A 151 2.17 -0.61 2.36
CA ASP A 151 3.57 -1.04 2.39
C ASP A 151 3.72 -2.33 3.21
N GLU A 152 3.98 -3.45 2.53
CA GLU A 152 4.12 -4.81 3.09
C GLU A 152 2.94 -5.22 4.01
N PRO A 153 1.66 -5.05 3.59
CA PRO A 153 0.49 -5.23 4.46
C PRO A 153 0.36 -6.64 5.04
N ILE A 154 0.93 -7.64 4.38
CA ILE A 154 0.90 -9.06 4.79
C ILE A 154 2.26 -9.56 5.30
N GLY A 155 3.23 -8.66 5.47
CA GLY A 155 4.58 -9.00 5.90
C GLY A 155 4.62 -9.41 7.38
N GLY A 156 5.20 -10.59 7.66
CA GLY A 156 5.44 -11.03 9.05
C GLY A 156 4.22 -11.41 9.87
N VAL A 157 3.06 -11.66 9.22
CA VAL A 157 1.84 -12.18 9.85
C VAL A 157 1.60 -13.65 9.49
N ASP A 158 0.80 -14.34 10.29
CA ASP A 158 0.41 -15.73 10.02
C ASP A 158 -0.55 -15.85 8.82
N PRO A 159 -0.67 -17.03 8.19
CA PRO A 159 -1.48 -17.21 6.99
C PRO A 159 -2.95 -16.80 7.14
N ALA A 160 -3.60 -17.12 8.28
CA ALA A 160 -5.00 -16.77 8.51
C ALA A 160 -5.19 -15.25 8.61
N THR A 161 -4.22 -14.54 9.18
CA THR A 161 -4.20 -13.09 9.23
C THR A 161 -3.98 -12.48 7.83
N ARG A 162 -3.16 -13.10 6.96
CA ARG A 162 -2.98 -12.64 5.55
C ARG A 162 -4.29 -12.70 4.78
N ASP A 163 -5.01 -13.82 4.85
CA ASP A 163 -6.31 -13.97 4.19
C ASP A 163 -7.31 -12.90 4.65
N TYR A 164 -7.34 -12.62 5.96
CA TYR A 164 -8.18 -11.55 6.50
C TYR A 164 -7.79 -10.18 5.94
N ILE A 165 -6.50 -9.85 5.92
CA ILE A 165 -5.97 -8.57 5.40
C ILE A 165 -6.38 -8.39 3.93
N LEU A 166 -6.13 -9.39 3.08
CA LEU A 166 -6.45 -9.32 1.66
C LEU A 166 -7.96 -9.17 1.41
N ARG A 167 -8.79 -9.96 2.11
CA ARG A 167 -10.26 -9.80 2.02
C ARG A 167 -10.70 -8.41 2.46
N THR A 168 -10.14 -7.88 3.55
CA THR A 168 -10.47 -6.54 4.03
C THR A 168 -10.09 -5.47 3.01
N ILE A 169 -8.94 -5.57 2.35
CA ILE A 169 -8.53 -4.65 1.29
C ILE A 169 -9.53 -4.72 0.14
N ILE A 170 -9.78 -5.90 -0.43
CA ILE A 170 -10.65 -6.09 -1.60
C ILE A 170 -12.09 -5.64 -1.34
N SER A 171 -12.63 -5.90 -0.15
CA SER A 171 -14.02 -5.59 0.18
C SER A 171 -14.25 -4.15 0.62
N ASN A 172 -13.20 -3.38 0.87
CA ASN A 172 -13.34 -2.08 1.52
C ASN A 172 -12.64 -0.91 0.82
N TYR A 173 -11.99 -1.08 -0.32
CA TYR A 173 -11.46 0.06 -1.06
C TYR A 173 -12.57 0.73 -1.91
N ASN A 174 -12.37 1.98 -2.26
CA ASN A 174 -13.23 2.69 -3.20
C ASN A 174 -12.93 2.19 -4.62
N GLU A 175 -13.96 1.70 -5.34
CA GLU A 175 -13.82 1.14 -6.70
C GLU A 175 -13.22 2.10 -7.73
N ASP A 176 -13.33 3.43 -7.50
CA ASP A 176 -12.68 4.46 -8.33
C ASP A 176 -11.23 4.79 -7.86
N ALA A 177 -10.76 4.18 -6.78
CA ALA A 177 -9.40 4.40 -6.27
C ALA A 177 -8.36 3.55 -7.02
N VAL A 178 -7.08 3.88 -6.83
CA VAL A 178 -5.97 2.97 -7.10
C VAL A 178 -5.44 2.44 -5.78
N VAL A 179 -5.23 1.12 -5.70
CA VAL A 179 -4.63 0.46 -4.54
C VAL A 179 -3.25 -0.04 -4.93
N VAL A 180 -2.20 0.45 -4.30
CA VAL A 180 -0.82 -0.03 -4.50
C VAL A 180 -0.43 -0.89 -3.32
N ILE A 181 -0.19 -2.17 -3.56
CA ILE A 181 0.28 -3.14 -2.56
C ILE A 181 1.75 -3.44 -2.82
N SER A 182 2.65 -2.97 -1.94
CA SER A 182 4.05 -3.39 -2.00
C SER A 182 4.22 -4.71 -1.26
N THR A 183 4.88 -5.67 -1.88
CA THR A 183 5.24 -6.92 -1.20
C THR A 183 6.35 -7.68 -1.93
N HIS A 184 6.97 -8.61 -1.20
CA HIS A 184 7.84 -9.65 -1.73
C HIS A 184 7.17 -11.04 -1.66
N LEU A 185 5.94 -11.14 -1.09
CA LEU A 185 5.15 -12.37 -0.95
C LEU A 185 4.11 -12.45 -2.09
N ILE A 186 4.58 -12.74 -3.31
CA ILE A 186 3.79 -12.59 -4.53
C ILE A 186 2.67 -13.61 -4.60
N SER A 187 2.95 -14.89 -4.27
CA SER A 187 1.97 -15.97 -4.28
C SER A 187 0.71 -15.69 -3.44
N ASP A 188 0.84 -14.84 -2.41
CA ASP A 188 -0.28 -14.52 -1.53
C ASP A 188 -1.20 -13.43 -2.13
N VAL A 189 -0.67 -12.55 -2.98
CA VAL A 189 -1.41 -11.41 -3.54
C VAL A 189 -1.78 -11.55 -5.01
N GLU A 190 -1.10 -12.41 -5.78
CA GLU A 190 -1.23 -12.46 -7.24
C GLU A 190 -2.66 -12.65 -7.75
N SER A 191 -3.53 -13.33 -6.98
CA SER A 191 -4.92 -13.57 -7.36
C SER A 191 -5.81 -12.34 -7.35
N VAL A 192 -5.38 -11.26 -6.70
CA VAL A 192 -6.16 -10.04 -6.50
C VAL A 192 -5.60 -8.85 -7.29
N LEU A 193 -4.48 -9.02 -8.00
CA LEU A 193 -3.84 -7.96 -8.76
C LEU A 193 -4.44 -7.81 -10.14
N ASP A 194 -4.72 -6.56 -10.53
CA ASP A 194 -5.10 -6.15 -11.88
C ASP A 194 -3.86 -5.76 -12.69
N ASP A 195 -2.85 -5.16 -12.05
CA ASP A 195 -1.64 -4.68 -12.70
C ASP A 195 -0.40 -4.99 -11.87
N VAL A 196 0.75 -5.17 -12.51
CA VAL A 196 1.98 -5.66 -11.88
C VAL A 196 3.17 -4.82 -12.28
N ILE A 197 3.89 -4.34 -11.29
CA ILE A 197 5.16 -3.62 -11.45
C ILE A 197 6.26 -4.41 -10.75
N PHE A 198 7.30 -4.80 -11.48
CA PHE A 198 8.51 -5.37 -10.90
C PHE A 198 9.57 -4.29 -10.73
N LEU A 199 9.97 -4.07 -9.48
CA LEU A 199 11.01 -3.10 -9.12
C LEU A 199 12.30 -3.84 -8.73
N LYS A 200 13.40 -3.59 -9.46
CA LYS A 200 14.72 -4.16 -9.21
C LYS A 200 15.77 -3.05 -9.14
N GLU A 201 16.52 -2.97 -8.04
CA GLU A 201 17.60 -1.99 -7.88
C GLU A 201 17.19 -0.56 -8.23
N GLY A 202 15.99 -0.16 -7.79
CA GLY A 202 15.44 1.18 -8.02
C GLY A 202 14.83 1.40 -9.41
N ARG A 203 14.81 0.41 -10.30
CA ARG A 203 14.30 0.53 -11.68
C ARG A 203 13.08 -0.35 -11.90
N VAL A 204 12.13 0.12 -12.69
CA VAL A 204 11.02 -0.70 -13.19
C VAL A 204 11.55 -1.60 -14.30
N VAL A 205 11.55 -2.91 -14.07
CA VAL A 205 11.98 -3.91 -15.05
C VAL A 205 10.81 -4.57 -15.77
N LEU A 206 9.59 -4.44 -15.22
CA LEU A 206 8.35 -4.89 -15.84
C LEU A 206 7.19 -4.03 -15.32
N HIS A 207 6.27 -3.65 -16.22
CA HIS A 207 4.98 -3.06 -15.87
C HIS A 207 3.95 -3.59 -16.89
N ARG A 208 3.00 -4.43 -16.43
CA ARG A 208 2.02 -5.11 -17.30
C ARG A 208 0.76 -5.48 -16.53
N PRO A 209 -0.41 -5.51 -17.22
CA PRO A 209 -1.63 -6.10 -16.69
C PRO A 209 -1.41 -7.55 -16.24
N ALA A 210 -1.97 -7.91 -15.08
CA ALA A 210 -1.83 -9.23 -14.50
C ALA A 210 -2.40 -10.34 -15.41
N ASP A 211 -3.52 -10.06 -16.07
CA ASP A 211 -4.18 -11.02 -16.98
C ASP A 211 -3.32 -11.31 -18.22
N GLU A 212 -2.64 -10.30 -18.77
CA GLU A 212 -1.72 -10.54 -19.89
C GLU A 212 -0.58 -11.48 -19.50
N ILE A 213 -0.04 -11.37 -18.29
CA ILE A 213 1.01 -12.26 -17.79
C ILE A 213 0.48 -13.70 -17.70
N ARG A 214 -0.75 -13.87 -17.18
CA ARG A 214 -1.40 -15.18 -17.04
C ARG A 214 -1.71 -15.85 -18.39
N GLU A 215 -2.14 -15.06 -19.39
CA GLU A 215 -2.55 -15.56 -20.70
C GLU A 215 -1.37 -15.94 -21.60
N GLU A 216 -0.32 -15.10 -21.67
CA GLU A 216 0.80 -15.30 -22.61
C GLU A 216 1.64 -16.54 -22.32
N LYS A 217 1.89 -16.81 -21.04
CA LYS A 217 2.82 -17.88 -20.65
C LYS A 217 2.13 -19.08 -19.99
N GLY A 218 0.87 -18.93 -19.56
CA GLY A 218 0.20 -19.93 -18.72
C GLY A 218 0.90 -20.09 -17.36
N GLU A 219 1.70 -19.09 -16.95
CA GLU A 219 2.49 -19.07 -15.73
C GLU A 219 1.90 -18.10 -14.71
N SER A 220 2.15 -18.37 -13.43
CA SER A 220 1.77 -17.43 -12.36
C SER A 220 2.70 -16.21 -12.33
N ILE A 221 2.23 -15.11 -11.75
CA ILE A 221 3.05 -13.90 -11.53
C ILE A 221 4.27 -14.25 -10.66
N ASP A 222 4.11 -15.15 -9.67
CA ASP A 222 5.21 -15.63 -8.83
C ASP A 222 6.28 -16.40 -9.64
N GLN A 223 5.87 -17.20 -10.61
CA GLN A 223 6.81 -17.90 -11.51
C GLN A 223 7.61 -16.92 -12.36
N LEU A 224 6.94 -15.97 -13.02
CA LEU A 224 7.59 -14.92 -13.80
C LEU A 224 8.55 -14.09 -12.94
N PHE A 225 8.13 -13.75 -11.71
CA PHE A 225 8.98 -13.03 -10.77
C PHE A 225 10.27 -13.80 -10.46
N ARG A 226 10.16 -15.10 -10.18
CA ARG A 226 11.34 -15.96 -9.92
C ARG A 226 12.27 -16.02 -11.12
N GLU A 227 11.76 -15.98 -12.35
CA GLU A 227 12.58 -15.92 -13.56
C GLU A 227 13.35 -14.60 -13.68
N VAL A 228 12.67 -13.47 -13.51
CA VAL A 228 13.25 -12.12 -13.64
C VAL A 228 14.29 -11.83 -12.55
N PHE A 229 14.08 -12.38 -11.34
CA PHE A 229 14.94 -12.15 -10.18
C PHE A 229 15.88 -13.32 -9.85
N ARG A 230 15.98 -14.35 -10.69
CA ARG A 230 17.01 -15.38 -10.53
C ARG A 230 18.40 -14.76 -10.55
N CYS A 231 19.18 -15.02 -9.49
CA CYS A 231 20.60 -14.74 -9.40
C CYS A 231 21.40 -15.85 -10.06
#